data_a5f95be53d57d1abb00e3c809955ad66
#
_entry.id   a5f95be53d57d1abb00e3c809955ad66
#
_cell.length_a   1.000
_cell.length_b   1.000
_cell.length_c   1.000
_cell.angle_alpha   90.00
_cell.angle_beta   90.00
_cell.angle_gamma   90.00
#
_symmetry.space_group_name_H-M   'P 1'
#
loop_
_entity.id
_entity.type
_entity.pdbx_description
1 polymer ?
#
loop_
_entity_poly.entity_id
_entity_poly.type
_entity_poly.pdbx_seq_one_letter_code
_entity_poly.pdbx_strand_id
1 'polypeptide(L)'
;MACSLYASAQSRGMVLRRNAVCALPHSRAAKPRSHSAHRSTRALAAGRSPPLLLSPEATGNPPESLLTAAQNHLIESLPRTDRRRLLAVCEPFPLVLSEVLSERTKATRHVYFPTEGFISLVAPIADHAGLEIGMVGREGMVGVQLALGVANSPLRALVQGPGTALRVGAKAFQAELARSAALQRNMNRYVYVLMNQLAQAAACARFHLIGPRLARWLLMSQDRAHTDSFHVTQEFLAYMLGVRRVGVNAAASGLQRDGLIEYTRGELTVLDRPGLEAAACSCYQADRQSYADLF
;
A
#
# COMPACT_ATOMS: atom_id res chain seq x y z
N MET A 1 47.38 20.84 -2.63
CA MET A 1 47.84 21.33 -1.32
C MET A 1 46.86 20.87 -0.28
N ALA A 2 47.31 19.98 0.57
CA ALA A 2 46.55 19.36 1.65
C ALA A 2 46.43 20.33 2.84
N CYS A 3 45.31 20.27 3.57
CA CYS A 3 45.32 20.63 4.97
C CYS A 3 44.36 19.73 5.75
N SER A 4 44.98 18.84 6.49
CA SER A 4 44.47 17.98 7.52
C SER A 4 44.24 18.80 8.79
N LEU A 5 43.14 18.57 9.51
CA LEU A 5 43.03 18.87 10.93
C LEU A 5 42.26 17.75 11.61
N TYR A 6 42.99 16.81 12.17
CA TYR A 6 42.61 15.91 13.23
C TYR A 6 42.74 16.65 14.56
N ALA A 7 41.68 16.73 15.32
CA ALA A 7 41.74 17.12 16.74
C ALA A 7 41.27 15.95 17.60
N SER A 8 42.20 15.43 18.39
CA SER A 8 42.04 14.45 19.44
C SER A 8 41.30 15.02 20.64
N ALA A 9 40.33 14.30 21.19
CA ALA A 9 39.80 14.53 22.53
C ALA A 9 39.83 13.23 23.33
N GLN A 10 40.59 13.31 24.42
CA GLN A 10 40.91 12.26 25.36
C GLN A 10 39.70 11.84 26.22
N SER A 11 39.71 10.56 26.54
CA SER A 11 39.05 9.82 27.60
C SER A 11 38.71 10.56 28.90
N ARG A 12 37.46 10.47 29.32
CA ARG A 12 37.10 10.38 30.76
C ARG A 12 36.08 9.29 30.95
N GLY A 13 36.42 8.30 31.78
CA GLY A 13 35.64 7.16 32.13
C GLY A 13 34.33 7.54 32.85
N MET A 14 33.25 6.89 32.44
CA MET A 14 31.98 6.93 33.16
C MET A 14 31.60 5.51 33.52
N VAL A 15 31.60 5.25 34.81
CA VAL A 15 31.24 4.00 35.48
C VAL A 15 29.76 3.70 35.27
N LEU A 16 29.45 2.60 34.57
CA LEU A 16 28.11 2.05 34.45
C LEU A 16 27.68 1.41 35.78
N ARG A 17 26.80 2.07 36.51
CA ARG A 17 26.06 1.46 37.62
C ARG A 17 24.95 0.59 37.05
N ARG A 18 25.02 -0.69 37.35
CA ARG A 18 23.93 -1.67 37.18
C ARG A 18 22.79 -1.29 38.12
N ASN A 19 21.62 -0.96 37.60
CA ASN A 19 20.40 -0.83 38.38
C ASN A 19 19.50 -2.03 38.19
N ALA A 20 19.01 -2.44 39.33
CA ALA A 20 18.24 -3.60 39.71
C ALA A 20 16.98 -3.84 38.88
N VAL A 21 16.74 -5.13 38.67
CA VAL A 21 15.50 -5.72 38.18
C VAL A 21 14.42 -5.51 39.27
N CYS A 22 13.36 -4.77 38.92
CA CYS A 22 12.15 -4.67 39.75
C CYS A 22 11.16 -5.73 39.29
N ALA A 23 10.96 -6.75 40.14
CA ALA A 23 9.95 -7.79 39.94
C ALA A 23 8.56 -7.22 40.28
N LEU A 24 7.58 -7.40 39.40
CA LEU A 24 6.17 -7.12 39.67
C LEU A 24 5.44 -8.43 40.09
N PRO A 25 4.46 -8.38 41.02
CA PRO A 25 3.84 -9.55 41.60
C PRO A 25 2.75 -10.15 40.69
N HIS A 26 2.67 -11.48 40.73
CA HIS A 26 1.62 -12.29 40.11
C HIS A 26 0.23 -11.94 40.68
N SER A 27 -0.71 -11.58 39.81
CA SER A 27 -2.13 -11.52 40.14
C SER A 27 -2.83 -12.80 39.67
N ARG A 28 -3.64 -13.34 40.58
CA ARG A 28 -4.34 -14.63 40.54
C ARG A 28 -5.35 -14.71 39.38
N ALA A 29 -5.35 -15.87 38.72
CA ALA A 29 -6.37 -16.31 37.79
C ALA A 29 -7.74 -16.49 38.47
N ALA A 30 -8.79 -15.89 37.91
CA ALA A 30 -10.18 -16.15 38.22
C ALA A 30 -10.75 -17.17 37.23
N LYS A 31 -11.37 -18.25 37.77
CA LYS A 31 -12.06 -19.31 37.01
C LYS A 31 -13.37 -18.77 36.39
N PRO A 32 -13.74 -19.13 35.17
CA PRO A 32 -15.08 -18.86 34.66
C PRO A 32 -16.07 -19.92 35.13
N ARG A 33 -17.24 -19.45 35.55
CA ARG A 33 -18.41 -20.27 35.89
C ARG A 33 -19.11 -20.75 34.65
N SER A 34 -19.41 -22.04 34.58
CA SER A 34 -20.28 -22.72 33.63
C SER A 34 -21.74 -22.32 33.85
N HIS A 35 -22.43 -21.82 32.83
CA HIS A 35 -23.89 -21.87 32.72
C HIS A 35 -24.27 -22.69 31.50
N SER A 36 -24.88 -23.82 31.79
CA SER A 36 -25.61 -24.66 30.83
C SER A 36 -26.96 -24.02 30.52
N ALA A 37 -27.30 -23.92 29.25
CA ALA A 37 -28.68 -23.77 28.79
C ALA A 37 -28.89 -24.61 27.53
N HIS A 38 -29.66 -25.64 27.69
CA HIS A 38 -30.31 -26.44 26.62
C HIS A 38 -31.25 -25.57 25.77
N ARG A 39 -31.21 -25.70 24.44
CA ARG A 39 -32.42 -25.98 23.61
C ARG A 39 -32.03 -25.98 22.12
N SER A 40 -32.28 -27.09 21.60
CA SER A 40 -33.25 -27.49 20.58
C SER A 40 -32.81 -27.33 19.12
N THR A 41 -32.46 -28.48 18.60
CA THR A 41 -32.27 -28.83 17.20
C THR A 41 -33.48 -28.52 16.33
N ARG A 42 -33.26 -27.83 15.20
CA ARG A 42 -34.12 -27.94 14.05
C ARG A 42 -33.24 -28.06 12.80
N ALA A 43 -33.22 -29.29 12.28
CA ALA A 43 -32.55 -29.62 11.03
C ALA A 43 -33.30 -28.96 9.87
N LEU A 44 -32.59 -28.24 8.99
CA LEU A 44 -33.05 -27.86 7.68
C LEU A 44 -32.14 -28.51 6.63
N ALA A 45 -32.80 -29.15 5.68
CA ALA A 45 -32.30 -30.05 4.68
C ALA A 45 -31.18 -29.47 3.81
N ALA A 46 -30.16 -30.28 3.58
CA ALA A 46 -29.06 -30.02 2.65
C ALA A 46 -29.59 -30.21 1.20
N GLY A 47 -29.69 -29.10 0.45
CA GLY A 47 -29.77 -29.09 -0.99
C GLY A 47 -28.40 -29.37 -1.58
N ARG A 48 -28.23 -30.52 -2.23
CA ARG A 48 -27.03 -30.87 -3.00
C ARG A 48 -27.03 -30.10 -4.31
N SER A 49 -26.05 -29.20 -4.48
CA SER A 49 -25.68 -28.64 -5.79
C SER A 49 -24.86 -29.67 -6.56
N PRO A 50 -25.04 -29.82 -7.88
CA PRO A 50 -24.29 -30.78 -8.69
C PRO A 50 -22.84 -30.31 -8.87
N PRO A 51 -21.88 -31.22 -9.07
CA PRO A 51 -20.47 -30.86 -9.28
C PRO A 51 -20.31 -30.23 -10.66
N LEU A 52 -19.71 -29.03 -10.68
CA LEU A 52 -19.21 -28.38 -11.89
C LEU A 52 -18.03 -29.19 -12.41
N LEU A 53 -18.21 -29.83 -13.54
CA LEU A 53 -17.14 -30.45 -14.34
C LEU A 53 -16.18 -29.36 -14.80
N LEU A 54 -14.97 -29.36 -14.26
CA LEU A 54 -13.84 -28.60 -14.77
C LEU A 54 -13.39 -29.25 -16.08
N SER A 55 -13.65 -28.60 -17.21
CA SER A 55 -13.00 -28.92 -18.47
C SER A 55 -11.57 -28.39 -18.46
N PRO A 56 -10.53 -29.20 -18.78
CA PRO A 56 -9.21 -28.71 -19.05
C PRO A 56 -9.14 -28.23 -20.50
N GLU A 57 -8.36 -27.18 -20.73
CA GLU A 57 -7.90 -26.58 -21.97
C GLU A 57 -8.46 -25.18 -22.26
N ALA A 58 -7.70 -24.19 -21.71
CA ALA A 58 -7.74 -22.85 -22.24
C ALA A 58 -6.34 -22.45 -22.74
N THR A 59 -5.92 -23.05 -23.85
CA THR A 59 -4.90 -22.47 -24.74
C THR A 59 -5.62 -21.45 -25.65
N GLY A 60 -6.22 -20.45 -25.05
CA GLY A 60 -6.87 -19.35 -25.78
C GLY A 60 -6.01 -18.09 -25.72
N ASN A 61 -5.85 -17.41 -26.87
CA ASN A 61 -5.39 -16.03 -26.86
C ASN A 61 -6.25 -15.22 -25.87
N PRO A 62 -5.65 -14.31 -25.10
CA PRO A 62 -6.42 -13.45 -24.21
C PRO A 62 -7.53 -12.75 -25.01
N PRO A 63 -8.73 -12.59 -24.47
CA PRO A 63 -9.80 -11.90 -25.17
C PRO A 63 -9.29 -10.51 -25.61
N GLU A 64 -9.59 -10.13 -26.80
CA GLU A 64 -9.11 -8.88 -27.46
C GLU A 64 -9.44 -7.65 -26.59
N SER A 65 -10.49 -7.72 -25.78
CA SER A 65 -10.86 -6.75 -24.74
C SER A 65 -9.79 -6.53 -23.65
N LEU A 66 -8.99 -7.54 -23.27
CA LEU A 66 -7.90 -7.39 -22.31
C LEU A 66 -6.67 -6.71 -22.94
N LEU A 67 -6.46 -6.87 -24.25
CA LEU A 67 -5.37 -6.20 -24.98
C LEU A 67 -5.61 -4.70 -25.14
N THR A 68 -6.87 -4.29 -25.18
CA THR A 68 -7.28 -2.86 -25.27
C THR A 68 -7.46 -2.22 -23.88
N ALA A 69 -7.58 -3.00 -22.82
CA ALA A 69 -7.87 -2.55 -21.45
C ALA A 69 -6.66 -2.51 -20.52
N ALA A 70 -5.46 -2.88 -20.96
CA ALA A 70 -4.26 -2.81 -20.13
C ALA A 70 -3.84 -1.34 -19.95
N GLN A 71 -4.38 -0.69 -18.93
CA GLN A 71 -4.04 0.69 -18.56
C GLN A 71 -3.02 0.76 -17.41
N ASN A 72 -2.24 -0.30 -17.18
CA ASN A 72 -1.17 -0.29 -16.19
C ASN A 72 0.17 0.01 -16.87
N HIS A 73 0.86 1.06 -16.41
CA HIS A 73 2.07 1.59 -17.05
C HIS A 73 3.23 0.57 -17.08
N LEU A 74 3.36 -0.28 -16.05
CA LEU A 74 4.41 -1.31 -16.04
C LEU A 74 4.18 -2.37 -17.12
N ILE A 75 2.92 -2.70 -17.40
CA ILE A 75 2.55 -3.65 -18.47
C ILE A 75 2.68 -2.99 -19.83
N GLU A 76 2.26 -1.74 -19.97
CA GLU A 76 2.30 -1.00 -21.22
C GLU A 76 3.72 -0.71 -21.72
N SER A 77 4.67 -0.52 -20.78
CA SER A 77 6.09 -0.31 -21.09
C SER A 77 6.82 -1.56 -21.57
N LEU A 78 6.17 -2.74 -21.53
CA LEU A 78 6.77 -3.98 -22.04
C LEU A 78 6.75 -4.07 -23.57
N PRO A 79 7.74 -4.72 -24.19
CA PRO A 79 7.67 -5.11 -25.59
C PRO A 79 6.40 -5.90 -25.90
N ARG A 80 5.83 -5.70 -27.08
CA ARG A 80 4.52 -6.25 -27.46
C ARG A 80 4.37 -7.75 -27.21
N THR A 81 5.43 -8.53 -27.46
CA THR A 81 5.43 -9.98 -27.24
C THR A 81 5.37 -10.34 -25.77
N ASP A 82 6.17 -9.68 -24.92
CA ASP A 82 6.22 -9.92 -23.49
C ASP A 82 4.92 -9.47 -22.82
N ARG A 83 4.39 -8.29 -23.25
CA ARG A 83 3.08 -7.79 -22.79
C ARG A 83 1.97 -8.78 -23.09
N ARG A 84 1.89 -9.33 -24.30
CA ARG A 84 0.87 -10.32 -24.68
C ARG A 84 0.95 -11.58 -23.81
N ARG A 85 2.16 -12.10 -23.57
CA ARG A 85 2.34 -13.28 -22.70
C ARG A 85 1.90 -13.02 -21.26
N LEU A 86 2.30 -11.89 -20.69
CA LEU A 86 1.89 -11.51 -19.32
C LEU A 86 0.37 -11.37 -19.25
N LEU A 87 -0.26 -10.68 -20.20
CA LEU A 87 -1.71 -10.50 -20.24
C LEU A 87 -2.46 -11.83 -20.39
N ALA A 88 -1.88 -12.84 -21.06
CA ALA A 88 -2.49 -14.15 -21.22
C ALA A 88 -2.64 -14.93 -19.89
N VAL A 89 -1.86 -14.58 -18.87
CA VAL A 89 -1.93 -15.18 -17.52
C VAL A 89 -2.57 -14.25 -16.49
N CYS A 90 -3.04 -13.06 -16.93
CA CYS A 90 -3.77 -12.12 -16.10
C CYS A 90 -5.26 -12.46 -16.07
N GLU A 91 -5.91 -12.16 -14.95
CA GLU A 91 -7.35 -12.16 -14.82
C GLU A 91 -7.83 -10.81 -14.26
N PRO A 92 -8.98 -10.29 -14.70
CA PRO A 92 -9.59 -9.10 -14.11
C PRO A 92 -9.94 -9.36 -12.66
N PHE A 93 -9.68 -8.38 -11.79
CA PHE A 93 -9.95 -8.48 -10.36
C PHE A 93 -10.54 -7.15 -9.84
N PRO A 94 -11.70 -7.16 -9.17
CA PRO A 94 -12.27 -5.98 -8.57
C PRO A 94 -11.47 -5.56 -7.32
N LEU A 95 -11.14 -4.29 -7.21
CA LEU A 95 -10.59 -3.69 -5.99
C LEU A 95 -11.74 -3.20 -5.12
N VAL A 96 -12.04 -3.92 -4.04
CA VAL A 96 -13.12 -3.58 -3.10
C VAL A 96 -12.54 -2.77 -1.94
N LEU A 97 -13.15 -1.63 -1.64
CA LEU A 97 -12.69 -0.73 -0.57
C LEU A 97 -12.50 -1.50 0.76
N SER A 98 -11.39 -1.25 1.43
CA SER A 98 -10.96 -1.88 2.69
C SER A 98 -10.59 -3.36 2.59
N GLU A 99 -10.59 -3.97 1.40
CA GLU A 99 -10.08 -5.33 1.21
C GLU A 99 -8.56 -5.38 1.41
N VAL A 100 -8.09 -6.42 2.12
CA VAL A 100 -6.66 -6.67 2.34
C VAL A 100 -6.18 -7.72 1.34
N LEU A 101 -5.37 -7.30 0.39
CA LEU A 101 -4.85 -8.15 -0.68
C LEU A 101 -3.61 -8.96 -0.26
N SER A 102 -2.82 -8.41 0.67
CA SER A 102 -1.60 -9.04 1.17
C SER A 102 -1.36 -8.70 2.64
N GLU A 103 -0.96 -9.69 3.42
CA GLU A 103 -0.57 -9.56 4.82
C GLU A 103 0.90 -9.90 5.03
N ARG A 104 1.55 -9.19 5.95
CA ARG A 104 2.99 -9.35 6.25
C ARG A 104 3.42 -10.79 6.54
N THR A 105 2.60 -11.55 7.25
CA THR A 105 2.95 -12.89 7.73
C THR A 105 2.61 -14.01 6.74
N LYS A 106 1.92 -13.70 5.65
CA LYS A 106 1.44 -14.68 4.67
C LYS A 106 2.25 -14.61 3.38
N ALA A 107 2.50 -15.79 2.80
CA ALA A 107 3.11 -15.85 1.47
C ALA A 107 2.18 -15.20 0.43
N THR A 108 2.76 -14.36 -0.41
CA THR A 108 2.07 -13.67 -1.51
C THR A 108 1.63 -14.70 -2.55
N ARG A 109 0.33 -14.84 -2.74
CA ARG A 109 -0.27 -15.78 -3.69
C ARG A 109 -0.49 -15.19 -5.07
N HIS A 110 -0.69 -13.88 -5.13
CA HIS A 110 -0.98 -13.15 -6.35
C HIS A 110 -0.21 -11.83 -6.38
N VAL A 111 0.08 -11.36 -7.57
CA VAL A 111 0.48 -9.97 -7.84
C VAL A 111 -0.70 -9.23 -8.46
N TYR A 112 -0.78 -7.94 -8.22
CA TYR A 112 -1.87 -7.09 -8.70
C TYR A 112 -1.30 -5.88 -9.42
N PHE A 113 -1.80 -5.63 -10.61
CA PHE A 113 -1.51 -4.45 -11.43
C PHE A 113 -2.78 -3.60 -11.49
N PRO A 114 -2.94 -2.55 -10.68
CA PRO A 114 -4.11 -1.69 -10.74
C PRO A 114 -4.29 -1.08 -12.13
N THR A 115 -5.53 -1.02 -12.60
CA THR A 115 -5.95 -0.35 -13.84
C THR A 115 -6.84 0.84 -13.51
N GLU A 116 -7.56 0.76 -12.40
CA GLU A 116 -8.36 1.83 -11.80
C GLU A 116 -8.26 1.73 -10.28
N GLY A 117 -8.42 2.87 -9.58
CA GLY A 117 -8.29 2.92 -8.13
C GLY A 117 -6.85 2.74 -7.65
N PHE A 118 -6.67 2.48 -6.35
CA PHE A 118 -5.34 2.35 -5.77
C PHE A 118 -5.30 1.55 -4.47
N ILE A 119 -4.11 1.10 -4.13
CA ILE A 119 -3.80 0.24 -2.98
C ILE A 119 -2.79 0.94 -2.11
N SER A 120 -3.06 1.06 -0.80
CA SER A 120 -2.13 1.58 0.19
C SER A 120 -1.19 0.48 0.69
N LEU A 121 0.10 0.81 0.75
CA LEU A 121 1.13 -0.03 1.36
C LEU A 121 1.35 0.44 2.80
N VAL A 122 0.94 -0.39 3.76
CA VAL A 122 0.95 -0.07 5.18
C VAL A 122 2.04 -0.87 5.90
N ALA A 123 2.93 -0.16 6.60
CA ALA A 123 3.89 -0.78 7.50
C ALA A 123 3.21 -1.09 8.84
N PRO A 124 3.10 -2.37 9.24
CA PRO A 124 2.57 -2.71 10.55
C PRO A 124 3.60 -2.38 11.63
N ILE A 125 3.15 -1.73 12.71
CA ILE A 125 3.96 -1.35 13.86
C ILE A 125 3.35 -2.02 15.08
N ALA A 126 4.17 -2.66 15.93
CA ALA A 126 3.69 -3.22 17.18
C ALA A 126 3.02 -2.14 18.04
N ASP A 127 1.89 -2.47 18.65
CA ASP A 127 1.09 -1.58 19.53
C ASP A 127 0.52 -0.32 18.84
N HIS A 128 0.58 -0.25 17.49
CA HIS A 128 0.00 0.82 16.69
C HIS A 128 -0.80 0.27 15.52
N ALA A 129 -1.72 1.09 15.02
CA ALA A 129 -2.55 0.72 13.87
C ALA A 129 -1.73 0.50 12.58
N GLY A 130 -0.53 1.08 12.49
CA GLY A 130 0.35 1.06 11.32
C GLY A 130 0.57 2.45 10.73
N LEU A 131 1.31 2.52 9.63
CA LEU A 131 1.60 3.75 8.89
C LEU A 131 1.58 3.46 7.40
N GLU A 132 0.86 4.25 6.63
CA GLU A 132 0.99 4.21 5.17
C GLU A 132 2.33 4.79 4.75
N ILE A 133 3.07 4.02 3.97
CA ILE A 133 4.40 4.37 3.49
C ILE A 133 4.48 4.47 1.97
N GLY A 134 3.40 4.13 1.26
CA GLY A 134 3.30 4.25 -0.19
C GLY A 134 1.91 3.93 -0.69
N MET A 135 1.62 4.36 -1.92
CA MET A 135 0.41 4.07 -2.66
C MET A 135 0.78 3.45 -4.02
N VAL A 136 -0.04 2.55 -4.49
CA VAL A 136 0.13 1.86 -5.78
C VAL A 136 -1.14 2.04 -6.60
N GLY A 137 -1.04 2.77 -7.68
CA GLY A 137 -2.07 2.93 -8.71
C GLY A 137 -1.65 2.28 -10.03
N ARG A 138 -2.13 2.84 -11.15
CA ARG A 138 -1.80 2.37 -12.52
C ARG A 138 -0.31 2.39 -12.84
N GLU A 139 0.47 3.18 -12.12
CA GLU A 139 1.91 3.33 -12.28
C GLU A 139 2.70 2.15 -11.70
N GLY A 140 2.07 1.25 -10.93
CA GLY A 140 2.79 0.26 -10.15
C GLY A 140 2.13 -1.11 -10.07
N MET A 141 2.61 -1.90 -9.12
CA MET A 141 2.07 -3.22 -8.80
C MET A 141 2.24 -3.57 -7.32
N VAL A 142 1.38 -4.45 -6.81
CA VAL A 142 1.54 -5.10 -5.50
C VAL A 142 2.12 -6.50 -5.69
N GLY A 143 3.06 -6.88 -4.82
CA GLY A 143 3.70 -8.21 -4.87
C GLY A 143 5.05 -8.23 -5.59
N VAL A 144 5.67 -7.06 -5.85
CA VAL A 144 6.94 -6.94 -6.59
C VAL A 144 8.11 -7.68 -5.92
N GLN A 145 8.06 -7.95 -4.62
CA GLN A 145 9.10 -8.73 -3.92
C GLN A 145 9.26 -10.15 -4.50
N LEU A 146 8.26 -10.68 -5.19
CA LEU A 146 8.39 -11.95 -5.91
C LEU A 146 9.44 -11.89 -7.03
N ALA A 147 9.68 -10.70 -7.62
CA ALA A 147 10.74 -10.49 -8.60
C ALA A 147 12.15 -10.57 -7.98
N LEU A 148 12.26 -10.41 -6.67
CA LEU A 148 13.46 -10.59 -5.88
C LEU A 148 13.61 -11.99 -5.30
N GLY A 149 12.69 -12.93 -5.62
CA GLY A 149 12.66 -14.27 -5.05
C GLY A 149 12.14 -14.34 -3.61
N VAL A 150 11.54 -13.27 -3.09
CA VAL A 150 11.03 -13.20 -1.71
C VAL A 150 9.52 -13.48 -1.70
N ALA A 151 9.11 -14.52 -0.99
CA ALA A 151 7.71 -14.95 -0.98
C ALA A 151 6.78 -14.04 -0.15
N ASN A 152 7.28 -13.43 0.91
CA ASN A 152 6.46 -12.65 1.84
C ASN A 152 6.70 -11.15 1.65
N SER A 153 5.61 -10.36 1.68
CA SER A 153 5.72 -8.90 1.73
C SER A 153 5.98 -8.44 3.16
N PRO A 154 6.85 -7.45 3.39
CA PRO A 154 6.99 -6.81 4.70
C PRO A 154 5.81 -5.89 5.02
N LEU A 155 4.94 -5.58 4.04
CA LEU A 155 3.86 -4.61 4.11
C LEU A 155 2.51 -5.29 3.95
N ARG A 156 1.49 -4.68 4.57
CA ARG A 156 0.09 -4.96 4.26
C ARG A 156 -0.30 -4.16 3.03
N ALA A 157 -1.00 -4.78 2.08
CA ALA A 157 -1.62 -4.12 0.94
C ALA A 157 -3.12 -3.99 1.17
N LEU A 158 -3.61 -2.76 1.30
CA LEU A 158 -5.01 -2.41 1.63
C LEU A 158 -5.62 -1.62 0.47
N VAL A 159 -6.74 -2.08 -0.08
CA VAL A 159 -7.48 -1.32 -1.10
C VAL A 159 -8.06 -0.05 -0.48
N GLN A 160 -7.65 1.10 -1.00
CA GLN A 160 -8.07 2.43 -0.55
C GLN A 160 -8.95 3.14 -1.57
N GLY A 161 -8.61 3.05 -2.84
CA GLY A 161 -9.45 3.50 -3.95
C GLY A 161 -10.07 2.29 -4.62
N PRO A 162 -11.42 2.14 -4.60
CA PRO A 162 -12.08 1.07 -5.31
C PRO A 162 -11.86 1.21 -6.82
N GLY A 163 -11.90 0.10 -7.54
CA GLY A 163 -11.65 0.08 -8.97
C GLY A 163 -11.37 -1.33 -9.48
N THR A 164 -10.40 -1.47 -10.38
CA THR A 164 -10.03 -2.73 -11.01
C THR A 164 -8.52 -2.93 -11.05
N ALA A 165 -8.11 -4.19 -11.12
CA ALA A 165 -6.72 -4.60 -11.31
C ALA A 165 -6.64 -5.80 -12.24
N LEU A 166 -5.47 -6.03 -12.83
CA LEU A 166 -5.09 -7.30 -13.42
C LEU A 166 -4.35 -8.11 -12.35
N ARG A 167 -4.87 -9.31 -12.04
CA ARG A 167 -4.30 -10.22 -11.06
C ARG A 167 -3.58 -11.37 -11.75
N VAL A 168 -2.42 -11.77 -11.22
CA VAL A 168 -1.66 -12.92 -11.71
C VAL A 168 -1.25 -13.80 -10.54
N GLY A 169 -1.38 -15.11 -10.64
CA GLY A 169 -0.88 -16.04 -9.64
C GLY A 169 0.64 -15.98 -9.53
N ALA A 170 1.18 -16.08 -8.30
CA ALA A 170 2.61 -15.93 -8.02
C ALA A 170 3.50 -16.86 -8.86
N LYS A 171 3.10 -18.12 -9.04
CA LYS A 171 3.87 -19.08 -9.86
C LYS A 171 3.89 -18.69 -11.34
N ALA A 172 2.75 -18.25 -11.90
CA ALA A 172 2.65 -17.80 -13.29
C ALA A 172 3.48 -16.54 -13.50
N PHE A 173 3.42 -15.58 -12.57
CA PHE A 173 4.24 -14.37 -12.61
C PHE A 173 5.75 -14.68 -12.58
N GLN A 174 6.20 -15.58 -11.71
CA GLN A 174 7.60 -16.01 -11.66
C GLN A 174 8.05 -16.74 -12.94
N ALA A 175 7.17 -17.53 -13.54
CA ALA A 175 7.45 -18.17 -14.84
C ALA A 175 7.62 -17.14 -15.96
N GLU A 176 6.80 -16.10 -16.00
CA GLU A 176 6.94 -14.99 -16.96
C GLU A 176 8.19 -14.13 -16.71
N LEU A 177 8.56 -13.89 -15.45
CA LEU A 177 9.83 -13.23 -15.11
C LEU A 177 11.04 -14.00 -15.64
N ALA A 178 11.05 -15.34 -15.49
CA ALA A 178 12.14 -16.17 -15.97
C ALA A 178 12.27 -16.16 -17.52
N ARG A 179 11.18 -15.87 -18.23
CA ARG A 179 11.11 -15.84 -19.71
C ARG A 179 11.33 -14.47 -20.32
N SER A 180 11.16 -13.40 -19.54
CA SER A 180 11.18 -12.02 -20.05
C SER A 180 12.22 -11.17 -19.32
N ALA A 181 13.37 -10.96 -19.97
CA ALA A 181 14.37 -10.03 -19.46
C ALA A 181 13.84 -8.58 -19.40
N ALA A 182 12.88 -8.23 -20.26
CA ALA A 182 12.25 -6.91 -20.22
C ALA A 182 11.36 -6.76 -18.98
N LEU A 183 10.55 -7.77 -18.65
CA LEU A 183 9.74 -7.77 -17.42
C LEU A 183 10.63 -7.69 -16.19
N GLN A 184 11.71 -8.50 -16.13
CA GLN A 184 12.65 -8.46 -15.00
C GLN A 184 13.28 -7.06 -14.84
N ARG A 185 13.72 -6.41 -15.94
CA ARG A 185 14.26 -5.05 -15.87
C ARG A 185 13.23 -4.04 -15.37
N ASN A 186 11.98 -4.12 -15.84
CA ASN A 186 10.92 -3.23 -15.36
C ASN A 186 10.62 -3.42 -13.88
N MET A 187 10.61 -4.67 -13.40
CA MET A 187 10.43 -4.95 -11.98
C MET A 187 11.59 -4.39 -11.15
N ASN A 188 12.83 -4.52 -11.61
CA ASN A 188 13.98 -3.95 -10.91
C ASN A 188 13.92 -2.43 -10.82
N ARG A 189 13.51 -1.74 -11.90
CA ARG A 189 13.29 -0.28 -11.89
C ARG A 189 12.16 0.10 -10.93
N TYR A 190 11.06 -0.64 -10.95
CA TYR A 190 9.96 -0.39 -10.04
C TYR A 190 10.32 -0.61 -8.57
N VAL A 191 11.13 -1.63 -8.26
CA VAL A 191 11.69 -1.80 -6.91
C VAL A 191 12.49 -0.57 -6.48
N TYR A 192 13.30 0.00 -7.37
CA TYR A 192 14.06 1.23 -7.08
C TYR A 192 13.13 2.41 -6.81
N VAL A 193 12.08 2.59 -7.61
CA VAL A 193 11.05 3.63 -7.35
C VAL A 193 10.42 3.44 -5.96
N LEU A 194 10.03 2.21 -5.61
CA LEU A 194 9.47 1.93 -4.28
C LEU A 194 10.47 2.24 -3.16
N MET A 195 11.74 1.88 -3.32
CA MET A 195 12.78 2.24 -2.33
C MET A 195 12.87 3.75 -2.14
N ASN A 196 12.85 4.53 -3.23
CA ASN A 196 12.82 5.99 -3.17
C ASN A 196 11.58 6.51 -2.44
N GLN A 197 10.39 5.99 -2.76
CA GLN A 197 9.14 6.38 -2.08
C GLN A 197 9.17 6.07 -0.58
N LEU A 198 9.70 4.89 -0.19
CA LEU A 198 9.84 4.52 1.22
C LEU A 198 10.79 5.45 1.96
N ALA A 199 11.94 5.77 1.36
CA ALA A 199 12.90 6.72 1.91
C ALA A 199 12.29 8.12 2.06
N GLN A 200 11.57 8.58 1.01
CA GLN A 200 10.88 9.87 1.00
C GLN A 200 9.75 9.91 2.05
N ALA A 201 8.99 8.82 2.22
CA ALA A 201 7.94 8.72 3.22
C ALA A 201 8.51 8.82 4.66
N ALA A 202 9.64 8.17 4.92
CA ALA A 202 10.33 8.24 6.22
C ALA A 202 10.80 9.67 6.53
N ALA A 203 11.44 10.34 5.58
CA ALA A 203 11.87 11.73 5.71
C ALA A 203 10.66 12.68 5.88
N CYS A 204 9.62 12.49 5.08
CA CYS A 204 8.37 13.26 5.15
C CYS A 204 7.72 13.14 6.52
N ALA A 205 7.61 11.94 7.07
CA ALA A 205 7.00 11.71 8.38
C ALA A 205 7.78 12.40 9.51
N ARG A 206 9.09 12.54 9.37
CA ARG A 206 9.97 13.13 10.40
C ARG A 206 10.05 14.65 10.33
N PHE A 207 10.08 15.23 9.13
CA PHE A 207 10.48 16.62 8.95
C PHE A 207 9.35 17.56 8.51
N HIS A 208 8.24 17.03 7.97
CA HIS A 208 7.14 17.87 7.50
C HIS A 208 5.96 17.88 8.47
N LEU A 209 5.32 19.05 8.58
CA LEU A 209 4.12 19.26 9.38
C LEU A 209 2.92 18.48 8.81
N ILE A 210 1.89 18.26 9.65
CA ILE A 210 0.71 17.46 9.28
C ILE A 210 -0.06 18.07 8.10
N GLY A 211 -0.22 19.41 8.05
CA GLY A 211 -0.93 20.09 6.96
C GLY A 211 -0.34 19.80 5.57
N PRO A 212 0.95 20.10 5.31
CA PRO A 212 1.61 19.76 4.05
C PRO A 212 1.64 18.26 3.72
N ARG A 213 1.69 17.38 4.73
CA ARG A 213 1.61 15.93 4.54
C ARG A 213 0.19 15.49 4.15
N LEU A 214 -0.83 16.10 4.74
CA LEU A 214 -2.23 15.85 4.37
C LEU A 214 -2.49 16.32 2.93
N ALA A 215 -2.04 17.53 2.56
CA ALA A 215 -2.16 18.02 1.19
C ALA A 215 -1.49 17.10 0.17
N ARG A 216 -0.26 16.63 0.45
CA ARG A 216 0.43 15.61 -0.37
C ARG A 216 -0.41 14.32 -0.48
N TRP A 217 -0.93 13.81 0.64
CA TRP A 217 -1.73 12.59 0.65
C TRP A 217 -2.98 12.70 -0.22
N LEU A 218 -3.69 13.83 -0.12
CA LEU A 218 -4.89 14.13 -0.91
C LEU A 218 -4.57 14.19 -2.41
N LEU A 219 -3.49 14.85 -2.81
CA LEU A 219 -3.03 14.91 -4.20
C LEU A 219 -2.67 13.52 -4.74
N MET A 220 -1.93 12.72 -3.97
CA MET A 220 -1.56 11.35 -4.36
C MET A 220 -2.79 10.46 -4.51
N SER A 221 -3.83 10.66 -3.69
CA SER A 221 -5.10 9.96 -3.80
C SER A 221 -5.89 10.41 -5.02
N GLN A 222 -6.00 11.72 -5.27
CA GLN A 222 -6.65 12.30 -6.44
C GLN A 222 -6.01 11.81 -7.76
N ASP A 223 -4.66 11.81 -7.82
CA ASP A 223 -3.92 11.33 -9.00
C ASP A 223 -4.25 9.88 -9.37
N ARG A 224 -4.57 9.04 -8.37
CA ARG A 224 -4.81 7.59 -8.55
C ARG A 224 -6.29 7.23 -8.65
N ALA A 225 -7.14 7.96 -7.93
CA ALA A 225 -8.58 7.76 -7.97
C ALA A 225 -9.23 8.37 -9.22
N HIS A 226 -8.56 9.33 -9.88
CA HIS A 226 -9.10 10.11 -11.01
C HIS A 226 -10.45 10.77 -10.70
N THR A 227 -10.63 11.18 -9.43
CA THR A 227 -11.81 11.90 -8.94
C THR A 227 -11.39 12.95 -7.95
N ASP A 228 -12.12 14.05 -7.90
CA ASP A 228 -11.87 15.11 -6.94
C ASP A 228 -12.50 14.85 -5.57
N SER A 229 -13.40 13.85 -5.49
CA SER A 229 -14.13 13.53 -4.28
C SER A 229 -13.89 12.08 -3.85
N PHE A 230 -13.66 11.87 -2.54
CA PHE A 230 -13.48 10.54 -1.96
C PHE A 230 -14.01 10.48 -0.52
N HIS A 231 -14.53 9.30 -0.18
CA HIS A 231 -14.94 9.02 1.18
C HIS A 231 -13.73 8.65 2.05
N VAL A 232 -13.40 9.49 3.04
CA VAL A 232 -12.29 9.25 3.96
C VAL A 232 -12.59 9.83 5.34
N THR A 233 -12.51 9.03 6.39
CA THR A 233 -12.73 9.52 7.76
C THR A 233 -11.46 10.15 8.34
N GLN A 234 -11.61 11.09 9.31
CA GLN A 234 -10.46 11.65 10.03
C GLN A 234 -9.67 10.61 10.81
N GLU A 235 -10.34 9.58 11.30
CA GLU A 235 -9.68 8.46 11.98
C GLU A 235 -8.80 7.67 11.02
N PHE A 236 -9.31 7.41 9.83
CA PHE A 236 -8.56 6.75 8.78
C PHE A 236 -7.37 7.60 8.31
N LEU A 237 -7.55 8.91 8.09
CA LEU A 237 -6.44 9.82 7.78
C LEU A 237 -5.39 9.85 8.89
N ALA A 238 -5.82 9.82 10.16
CA ALA A 238 -4.89 9.75 11.30
C ALA A 238 -4.07 8.45 11.28
N TYR A 239 -4.73 7.33 10.94
CA TYR A 239 -4.08 6.04 10.73
C TYR A 239 -3.05 6.11 9.59
N MET A 240 -3.45 6.58 8.40
CA MET A 240 -2.57 6.62 7.22
C MET A 240 -1.38 7.58 7.41
N LEU A 241 -1.59 8.72 8.04
CA LEU A 241 -0.54 9.69 8.30
C LEU A 241 0.32 9.38 9.54
N GLY A 242 -0.06 8.40 10.36
CA GLY A 242 0.62 8.06 11.60
C GLY A 242 0.61 9.20 12.63
N VAL A 243 -0.53 9.88 12.77
CA VAL A 243 -0.69 11.04 13.66
C VAL A 243 -1.97 10.92 14.49
N ARG A 244 -2.14 11.78 15.49
CA ARG A 244 -3.38 11.83 16.28
C ARG A 244 -4.50 12.48 15.47
N ARG A 245 -5.75 12.00 15.64
CA ARG A 245 -6.96 12.55 14.98
C ARG A 245 -7.11 14.07 15.14
N VAL A 246 -6.78 14.61 16.33
CA VAL A 246 -6.82 16.06 16.56
C VAL A 246 -5.90 16.83 15.61
N GLY A 247 -4.73 16.27 15.28
CA GLY A 247 -3.80 16.88 14.32
C GLY A 247 -4.36 16.89 12.89
N VAL A 248 -5.02 15.79 12.49
CA VAL A 248 -5.72 15.72 11.19
C VAL A 248 -6.84 16.74 11.12
N ASN A 249 -7.67 16.82 12.18
CA ASN A 249 -8.77 17.80 12.23
C ASN A 249 -8.26 19.24 12.07
N ALA A 250 -7.20 19.60 12.80
CA ALA A 250 -6.60 20.94 12.69
C ALA A 250 -6.05 21.22 11.28
N ALA A 251 -5.36 20.24 10.67
CA ALA A 251 -4.80 20.35 9.32
C ALA A 251 -5.91 20.48 8.26
N ALA A 252 -6.94 19.62 8.32
CA ALA A 252 -8.07 19.67 7.40
C ALA A 252 -8.85 20.98 7.53
N SER A 253 -9.09 21.46 8.76
CA SER A 253 -9.72 22.75 8.99
C SER A 253 -8.89 23.93 8.45
N GLY A 254 -7.56 23.82 8.45
CA GLY A 254 -6.67 24.77 7.78
C GLY A 254 -6.91 24.81 6.28
N LEU A 255 -6.80 23.64 5.61
CA LEU A 255 -7.01 23.52 4.15
C LEU A 255 -8.42 23.98 3.72
N GLN A 256 -9.46 23.70 4.55
CA GLN A 256 -10.82 24.19 4.28
C GLN A 256 -10.93 25.71 4.39
N ARG A 257 -10.36 26.31 5.43
CA ARG A 257 -10.37 27.77 5.61
C ARG A 257 -9.66 28.48 4.47
N ASP A 258 -8.62 27.85 3.91
CA ASP A 258 -7.88 28.36 2.77
C ASP A 258 -8.58 28.07 1.43
N GLY A 259 -9.78 27.43 1.44
CA GLY A 259 -10.60 27.16 0.26
C GLY A 259 -10.06 26.02 -0.63
N LEU A 260 -9.09 25.24 -0.15
CA LEU A 260 -8.43 24.20 -0.96
C LEU A 260 -9.22 22.89 -1.04
N ILE A 261 -9.99 22.60 0.01
CA ILE A 261 -10.84 21.41 0.12
C ILE A 261 -12.18 21.74 0.75
N GLU A 262 -13.18 20.91 0.50
CA GLU A 262 -14.39 20.78 1.32
C GLU A 262 -14.36 19.42 2.01
N TYR A 263 -14.67 19.38 3.33
CA TYR A 263 -14.63 18.14 4.09
C TYR A 263 -15.77 18.08 5.10
N THR A 264 -16.77 17.28 4.82
CA THR A 264 -17.99 17.16 5.63
C THR A 264 -18.41 15.70 5.77
N ARG A 265 -18.55 15.21 7.02
CA ARG A 265 -19.07 13.88 7.36
C ARG A 265 -18.34 12.71 6.69
N GLY A 266 -17.04 12.85 6.43
CA GLY A 266 -16.24 11.81 5.78
C GLY A 266 -16.17 11.94 4.25
N GLU A 267 -16.94 12.82 3.65
CA GLU A 267 -16.80 13.20 2.24
C GLU A 267 -15.81 14.35 2.12
N LEU A 268 -14.77 14.14 1.33
CA LEU A 268 -13.74 15.13 1.06
C LEU A 268 -13.68 15.42 -0.44
N THR A 269 -13.71 16.70 -0.78
CA THR A 269 -13.60 17.16 -2.17
C THR A 269 -12.44 18.15 -2.29
N VAL A 270 -11.57 17.98 -3.27
CA VAL A 270 -10.53 18.94 -3.64
C VAL A 270 -11.17 20.03 -4.48
N LEU A 271 -11.11 21.29 -4.01
CA LEU A 271 -11.72 22.46 -4.68
C LEU A 271 -10.68 23.21 -5.54
N ASP A 272 -9.47 23.38 -5.00
CA ASP A 272 -8.36 24.07 -5.67
C ASP A 272 -7.12 23.17 -5.67
N ARG A 273 -6.93 22.42 -6.76
CA ARG A 273 -5.77 21.56 -6.93
C ARG A 273 -4.44 22.33 -7.00
N PRO A 274 -4.30 23.42 -7.77
CA PRO A 274 -3.07 24.23 -7.76
C PRO A 274 -2.71 24.77 -6.38
N GLY A 275 -3.70 25.29 -5.63
CA GLY A 275 -3.51 25.73 -4.25
C GLY A 275 -3.10 24.58 -3.32
N LEU A 276 -3.68 23.39 -3.50
CA LEU A 276 -3.33 22.20 -2.72
C LEU A 276 -1.90 21.72 -3.05
N GLU A 277 -1.45 21.82 -4.32
CA GLU A 277 -0.06 21.53 -4.71
C GLU A 277 0.93 22.51 -4.06
N ALA A 278 0.58 23.80 -3.96
CA ALA A 278 1.38 24.80 -3.27
C ALA A 278 1.43 24.57 -1.76
N ALA A 279 0.36 24.04 -1.16
CA ALA A 279 0.28 23.71 0.26
C ALA A 279 0.97 22.39 0.62
N ALA A 280 1.22 21.50 -0.36
CA ALA A 280 1.86 20.22 -0.14
C ALA A 280 3.36 20.38 0.14
N CYS A 281 3.93 19.39 0.84
CA CYS A 281 5.40 19.33 0.97
C CYS A 281 6.07 18.91 -0.35
N SER A 282 7.35 19.29 -0.50
CA SER A 282 8.17 18.97 -1.69
C SER A 282 8.25 17.48 -2.03
N CYS A 283 7.89 16.61 -1.08
CA CYS A 283 7.84 15.16 -1.29
C CYS A 283 6.84 14.74 -2.37
N TYR A 284 5.78 15.54 -2.61
CA TYR A 284 4.83 15.26 -3.69
C TYR A 284 5.50 15.29 -5.06
N GLN A 285 6.24 16.35 -5.34
CA GLN A 285 6.95 16.47 -6.62
C GLN A 285 8.09 15.45 -6.73
N ALA A 286 8.81 15.18 -5.63
CA ALA A 286 9.88 14.17 -5.61
C ALA A 286 9.36 12.77 -5.94
N ASP A 287 8.18 12.38 -5.42
CA ASP A 287 7.56 11.09 -5.74
C ASP A 287 7.19 11.01 -7.24
N ARG A 288 6.59 12.06 -7.82
CA ARG A 288 6.26 12.13 -9.25
C ARG A 288 7.49 12.02 -10.12
N GLN A 289 8.56 12.75 -9.78
CA GLN A 289 9.81 12.75 -10.53
C GLN A 289 10.47 11.37 -10.53
N SER A 290 10.42 10.64 -9.41
CA SER A 290 10.98 9.30 -9.32
C SER A 290 10.40 8.30 -10.32
N TYR A 291 9.13 8.47 -10.69
CA TYR A 291 8.51 7.70 -11.78
C TYR A 291 8.94 8.19 -13.14
N ALA A 292 8.87 9.50 -13.37
CA ALA A 292 9.17 10.10 -14.68
C ALA A 292 10.62 9.85 -15.14
N ASP A 293 11.56 9.70 -14.20
CA ASP A 293 12.96 9.43 -14.51
C ASP A 293 13.22 7.99 -15.00
N LEU A 294 12.30 7.06 -14.76
CA LEU A 294 12.52 5.63 -15.01
C LEU A 294 11.51 4.97 -15.96
N PHE A 295 10.35 5.58 -16.15
CA PHE A 295 9.25 5.10 -16.98
C PHE A 295 8.71 6.20 -17.87
#